data_e3c8d0cb8734aef402b0bf8b5ec34cd3
#
_entry.id   e3c8d0cb8734aef402b0bf8b5ec34cd3
#
_cell.length_a   1.000
_cell.length_b   1.000
_cell.length_c   1.000
_cell.angle_alpha   90.00
_cell.angle_beta   90.00
_cell.angle_gamma   90.00
#
_symmetry.space_group_name_H-M   'P 1'
#
loop_
_entity.id
_entity.type
_entity.pdbx_description
1 polymer ?
#
loop_
_entity_poly.entity_id
_entity_poly.type
_entity_poly.pdbx_seq_one_letter_code
_entity_poly.pdbx_strand_id
1 'polypeptide(L)'
;LLEREPELRAINGHVKQTPSLPSGELALIRCDGGGKFGYGHVKRMVALARALRDRESIGVLFALHGTPDAALPMRRAGFEAVMIDGQDDLAALIRKQSPDLLLLDGREGPSRTELESLRRDIPIVAAIDDGSDTRLAADFAYYPPVPQARTLDWTGARTVPRIGWEWSLLGLNPHLTPIHAMPARPTLLVAMGGSDPMGLTLRAAQALMPLDATFRIRFVIGAGMVDAAKVAAQLVSLKDTYETVEGADDLAVEYASTDLALCAFGVTAYELAAF
;
A
#
# COMPACT_ATOMS: atom_id res chain seq x y z
N LEU A 1 15.30 -14.93 -5.92
CA LEU A 1 15.97 -14.27 -4.76
C LEU A 1 17.42 -13.90 -5.11
N LEU A 2 18.18 -14.76 -5.80
CA LEU A 2 19.59 -14.52 -6.17
C LEU A 2 19.75 -13.40 -7.22
N GLU A 3 18.77 -13.19 -8.10
CA GLU A 3 18.81 -12.13 -9.12
C GLU A 3 18.51 -10.72 -8.56
N ARG A 4 17.96 -10.61 -7.35
CA ARG A 4 17.66 -9.32 -6.69
C ARG A 4 18.78 -8.78 -5.79
N GLU A 5 19.81 -9.58 -5.50
CA GLU A 5 20.92 -9.15 -4.65
C GLU A 5 21.67 -7.88 -5.13
N PRO A 6 21.92 -7.68 -6.44
CA PRO A 6 22.58 -6.47 -6.91
C PRO A 6 21.74 -5.20 -6.68
N GLU A 7 20.41 -5.30 -6.86
CA GLU A 7 19.49 -4.18 -6.63
C GLU A 7 19.42 -3.80 -5.14
N LEU A 8 19.40 -4.79 -4.24
CA LEU A 8 19.40 -4.57 -2.79
C LEU A 8 20.74 -3.98 -2.29
N ARG A 9 21.88 -4.39 -2.86
CA ARG A 9 23.19 -3.79 -2.54
C ARG A 9 23.31 -2.33 -3.00
N ALA A 10 22.72 -1.99 -4.15
CA ALA A 10 22.66 -0.61 -4.62
C ALA A 10 21.82 0.29 -3.69
N ILE A 11 20.78 -0.27 -3.06
CA ILE A 11 19.96 0.44 -2.07
C ILE A 11 20.78 0.86 -0.85
N ASN A 12 21.60 -0.02 -0.31
CA ASN A 12 22.41 0.24 0.90
C ASN A 12 23.58 1.21 0.65
N GLY A 13 24.08 1.30 -0.58
CA GLY A 13 25.18 2.20 -0.94
C GLY A 13 24.78 3.68 -1.13
N HIS A 14 23.48 3.97 -1.33
CA HIS A 14 22.99 5.33 -1.66
C HIS A 14 22.45 6.13 -0.48
N VAL A 15 22.48 5.59 0.74
CA VAL A 15 21.92 6.21 1.95
C VAL A 15 22.59 7.55 2.35
N LYS A 16 23.71 7.93 1.75
CA LYS A 16 24.49 9.12 2.16
C LYS A 16 24.31 10.38 1.30
N GLN A 17 23.64 10.32 0.16
CA GLN A 17 23.39 11.52 -0.66
C GLN A 17 21.88 11.74 -0.81
N THR A 18 21.39 12.76 -0.14
CA THR A 18 20.02 13.24 -0.36
C THR A 18 19.98 13.93 -1.71
N PRO A 19 19.05 13.58 -2.59
CA PRO A 19 18.95 14.17 -3.91
C PRO A 19 18.63 15.66 -3.87
N SER A 20 19.10 16.40 -4.87
CA SER A 20 18.60 17.73 -5.18
C SER A 20 17.34 17.57 -6.03
N LEU A 21 16.18 17.91 -5.47
CA LEU A 21 14.90 17.89 -6.18
C LEU A 21 14.74 19.16 -7.04
N PRO A 22 13.98 19.09 -8.15
CA PRO A 22 13.75 20.25 -9.00
C PRO A 22 13.06 21.39 -8.22
N SER A 23 13.29 22.63 -8.67
CA SER A 23 12.63 23.82 -8.14
C SER A 23 11.12 23.76 -8.41
N GLY A 24 10.31 23.63 -7.36
CA GLY A 24 8.84 23.51 -7.41
C GLY A 24 8.30 23.05 -6.04
N GLU A 25 7.00 22.91 -5.94
CA GLU A 25 6.36 22.35 -4.75
C GLU A 25 6.80 20.92 -4.49
N LEU A 26 7.05 20.58 -3.23
CA LEU A 26 7.54 19.29 -2.80
C LEU A 26 6.57 18.61 -1.83
N ALA A 27 6.16 17.40 -2.15
CA ALA A 27 5.49 16.49 -1.24
C ALA A 27 6.50 15.49 -0.65
N LEU A 28 6.60 15.46 0.67
CA LEU A 28 7.29 14.41 1.41
C LEU A 28 6.27 13.37 1.87
N ILE A 29 6.41 12.14 1.40
CA ILE A 29 5.53 11.02 1.76
C ILE A 29 6.27 10.13 2.76
N ARG A 30 5.84 10.16 4.02
CA ARG A 30 6.29 9.21 5.02
C ARG A 30 5.36 7.99 5.02
N CYS A 31 5.88 6.81 4.73
CA CYS A 31 5.10 5.58 4.80
C CYS A 31 5.91 4.40 5.34
N ASP A 32 5.16 3.38 5.82
CA ASP A 32 5.72 2.09 6.22
C ASP A 32 5.74 1.12 5.03
N GLY A 33 6.71 0.19 5.01
CA GLY A 33 6.76 -0.81 3.96
C GLY A 33 7.64 -2.02 4.23
N GLY A 34 7.24 -3.17 3.69
CA GLY A 34 7.95 -4.44 3.83
C GLY A 34 7.79 -5.10 5.20
N GLY A 35 8.35 -6.29 5.35
CA GLY A 35 8.33 -7.03 6.61
C GLY A 35 6.95 -7.11 7.26
N LYS A 36 6.86 -6.70 8.53
CA LYS A 36 5.61 -6.70 9.32
C LYS A 36 4.53 -5.73 8.81
N PHE A 37 4.91 -4.73 8.02
CA PHE A 37 3.98 -3.72 7.50
C PHE A 37 3.30 -4.14 6.19
N GLY A 38 3.91 -5.07 5.45
CA GLY A 38 3.47 -5.43 4.11
C GLY A 38 3.72 -4.32 3.09
N TYR A 39 3.04 -4.40 1.94
CA TYR A 39 3.25 -3.47 0.81
C TYR A 39 2.04 -2.57 0.50
N GLY A 40 0.97 -2.66 1.29
CA GLY A 40 -0.26 -1.89 1.06
C GLY A 40 -0.04 -0.37 1.08
N HIS A 41 0.68 0.13 2.09
CA HIS A 41 1.05 1.55 2.21
C HIS A 41 1.92 2.00 1.02
N VAL A 42 2.93 1.22 0.67
CA VAL A 42 3.81 1.51 -0.48
C VAL A 42 3.02 1.61 -1.78
N LYS A 43 2.15 0.64 -2.07
CA LYS A 43 1.36 0.62 -3.32
C LYS A 43 0.46 1.84 -3.43
N ARG A 44 -0.33 2.14 -2.40
CA ARG A 44 -1.25 3.29 -2.44
C ARG A 44 -0.51 4.62 -2.48
N MET A 45 0.64 4.74 -1.79
CA MET A 45 1.44 5.97 -1.82
C MET A 45 2.16 6.16 -3.15
N VAL A 46 2.62 5.11 -3.82
CA VAL A 46 3.17 5.20 -5.19
C VAL A 46 2.10 5.66 -6.17
N ALA A 47 0.85 5.19 -6.05
CA ALA A 47 -0.25 5.64 -6.89
C ALA A 47 -0.55 7.14 -6.67
N LEU A 48 -0.60 7.58 -5.41
CA LEU A 48 -0.78 9.00 -5.08
C LEU A 48 0.40 9.85 -5.58
N ALA A 49 1.64 9.39 -5.41
CA ALA A 49 2.83 10.07 -5.88
C ALA A 49 2.83 10.28 -7.41
N ARG A 50 2.39 9.27 -8.16
CA ARG A 50 2.18 9.41 -9.62
C ARG A 50 1.15 10.49 -9.93
N ALA A 51 0.02 10.51 -9.23
CA ALA A 51 -1.00 11.53 -9.45
C ALA A 51 -0.49 12.93 -9.13
N LEU A 52 0.23 13.12 -8.03
CA LEU A 52 0.87 14.40 -7.66
C LEU A 52 1.86 14.86 -8.72
N ARG A 53 2.74 13.98 -9.19
CA ARG A 53 3.72 14.30 -10.23
C ARG A 53 3.06 14.58 -11.59
N ASP A 54 2.18 13.69 -12.06
CA ASP A 54 1.72 13.66 -13.44
C ASP A 54 0.55 14.63 -13.68
N ARG A 55 -0.24 14.96 -12.65
CA ARG A 55 -1.39 15.87 -12.77
C ARG A 55 -1.13 17.26 -12.21
N GLU A 56 -0.37 17.34 -11.12
CA GLU A 56 -0.16 18.58 -10.37
C GLU A 56 1.27 19.12 -10.52
N SER A 57 2.17 18.36 -11.16
CA SER A 57 3.59 18.71 -11.33
C SER A 57 4.34 18.93 -10.01
N ILE A 58 3.88 18.26 -8.92
CA ILE A 58 4.50 18.31 -7.60
C ILE A 58 5.64 17.30 -7.54
N GLY A 59 6.82 17.74 -7.08
CA GLY A 59 7.95 16.87 -6.76
C GLY A 59 7.60 15.93 -5.60
N VAL A 60 8.06 14.68 -5.64
CA VAL A 60 7.77 13.71 -4.57
C VAL A 60 9.04 13.06 -4.07
N LEU A 61 9.22 13.06 -2.76
CA LEU A 61 10.24 12.31 -2.04
C LEU A 61 9.59 11.38 -1.01
N PHE A 62 10.07 10.14 -0.95
CA PHE A 62 9.61 9.19 0.08
C PHE A 62 10.57 9.15 1.27
N ALA A 63 9.99 9.16 2.48
CA ALA A 63 10.62 8.80 3.74
C ALA A 63 10.07 7.42 4.15
N LEU A 64 10.81 6.36 3.84
CA LEU A 64 10.36 4.98 4.02
C LEU A 64 10.88 4.42 5.36
N HIS A 65 9.95 3.98 6.20
CA HIS A 65 10.25 3.20 7.40
C HIS A 65 9.90 1.72 7.16
N GLY A 66 10.85 0.82 7.41
CA GLY A 66 10.65 -0.61 7.21
C GLY A 66 11.84 -1.30 6.55
N THR A 67 11.59 -2.17 5.58
CA THR A 67 12.66 -2.94 4.93
C THR A 67 13.13 -2.30 3.62
N PRO A 68 14.43 -2.40 3.26
CA PRO A 68 14.99 -1.75 2.06
C PRO A 68 14.35 -2.19 0.74
N ASP A 69 13.85 -3.43 0.66
CA ASP A 69 13.18 -3.96 -0.53
C ASP A 69 11.84 -3.24 -0.81
N ALA A 70 11.21 -2.66 0.22
CA ALA A 70 10.00 -1.87 0.05
C ALA A 70 10.21 -0.56 -0.74
N ALA A 71 11.45 -0.11 -0.90
CA ALA A 71 11.79 1.01 -1.77
C ALA A 71 11.76 0.66 -3.27
N LEU A 72 11.81 -0.61 -3.64
CA LEU A 72 11.86 -1.03 -5.06
C LEU A 72 10.67 -0.55 -5.89
N PRO A 73 9.40 -0.69 -5.43
CA PRO A 73 8.25 -0.17 -6.18
C PRO A 73 8.31 1.35 -6.39
N MET A 74 8.79 2.11 -5.40
CA MET A 74 8.95 3.57 -5.51
C MET A 74 9.98 3.93 -6.57
N ARG A 75 11.14 3.28 -6.55
CA ARG A 75 12.25 3.50 -7.51
C ARG A 75 11.87 3.09 -8.92
N ARG A 76 11.18 1.94 -9.10
CA ARG A 76 10.64 1.52 -10.40
C ARG A 76 9.63 2.53 -10.97
N ALA A 77 8.91 3.23 -10.10
CA ALA A 77 8.01 4.30 -10.48
C ALA A 77 8.70 5.65 -10.74
N GLY A 78 10.05 5.70 -10.60
CA GLY A 78 10.87 6.90 -10.83
C GLY A 78 10.92 7.86 -9.65
N PHE A 79 10.60 7.39 -8.43
CA PHE A 79 10.67 8.20 -7.22
C PHE A 79 11.89 7.86 -6.38
N GLU A 80 12.39 8.86 -5.67
CA GLU A 80 13.44 8.67 -4.69
C GLU A 80 12.85 8.29 -3.33
N ALA A 81 13.56 7.39 -2.63
CA ALA A 81 13.17 6.94 -1.30
C ALA A 81 14.38 6.95 -0.38
N VAL A 82 14.23 7.67 0.72
CA VAL A 82 15.18 7.73 1.83
C VAL A 82 14.67 6.81 2.94
N MET A 83 15.52 5.89 3.38
CA MET A 83 15.22 5.08 4.56
C MET A 83 15.32 5.93 5.81
N ILE A 84 14.36 5.79 6.71
CA ILE A 84 14.34 6.43 8.03
C ILE A 84 14.13 5.36 9.10
N ASP A 85 14.83 5.47 10.22
CA ASP A 85 14.69 4.55 11.35
C ASP A 85 13.74 5.08 12.44
N GLY A 86 13.47 6.41 12.42
CA GLY A 86 12.61 7.02 13.44
C GLY A 86 12.27 8.49 13.17
N GLN A 87 11.77 9.15 14.21
CA GLN A 87 11.26 10.51 14.12
C GLN A 87 12.36 11.56 13.95
N ASP A 88 13.55 11.31 14.50
CA ASP A 88 14.70 12.24 14.36
C ASP A 88 15.15 12.31 12.90
N ASP A 89 15.16 11.18 12.19
CA ASP A 89 15.48 11.13 10.76
C ASP A 89 14.42 11.87 9.93
N LEU A 90 13.14 11.66 10.25
CA LEU A 90 12.05 12.38 9.59
C LEU A 90 12.18 13.89 9.81
N ALA A 91 12.43 14.31 11.05
CA ALA A 91 12.63 15.72 11.39
C ALA A 91 13.84 16.34 10.66
N ALA A 92 14.94 15.60 10.57
CA ALA A 92 16.13 16.03 9.84
C ALA A 92 15.84 16.17 8.33
N LEU A 93 15.07 15.22 7.77
CA LEU A 93 14.68 15.24 6.37
C LEU A 93 13.76 16.41 6.06
N ILE A 94 12.76 16.69 6.91
CA ILE A 94 11.85 17.84 6.79
C ILE A 94 12.64 19.14 6.80
N ARG A 95 13.54 19.35 7.77
CA ARG A 95 14.38 20.58 7.84
C ARG A 95 15.26 20.74 6.62
N LYS A 96 15.78 19.65 6.05
CA LYS A 96 16.66 19.69 4.89
C LYS A 96 15.92 19.97 3.60
N GLN A 97 14.73 19.40 3.43
CA GLN A 97 13.98 19.45 2.18
C GLN A 97 12.93 20.55 2.14
N SER A 98 12.51 21.06 3.31
CA SER A 98 11.47 22.10 3.45
C SER A 98 10.22 21.78 2.59
N PRO A 99 9.54 20.63 2.80
CA PRO A 99 8.43 20.23 1.97
C PRO A 99 7.21 21.13 2.16
N ASP A 100 6.46 21.37 1.10
CA ASP A 100 5.18 22.09 1.13
C ASP A 100 4.03 21.22 1.65
N LEU A 101 4.13 19.91 1.43
CA LEU A 101 3.14 18.91 1.84
C LEU A 101 3.83 17.73 2.52
N LEU A 102 3.36 17.37 3.71
CA LEU A 102 3.72 16.12 4.39
C LEU A 102 2.51 15.18 4.35
N LEU A 103 2.69 14.00 3.76
CA LEU A 103 1.72 12.91 3.78
C LEU A 103 2.21 11.83 4.73
N LEU A 104 1.37 11.42 5.67
CA LEU A 104 1.65 10.37 6.66
C LEU A 104 0.77 9.16 6.39
N ASP A 105 1.37 8.02 6.07
CA ASP A 105 0.68 6.77 5.81
C ASP A 105 1.44 5.58 6.41
N GLY A 106 1.17 5.26 7.64
CA GLY A 106 1.84 4.15 8.31
C GLY A 106 1.21 3.78 9.64
N ARG A 107 1.63 2.63 10.15
CA ARG A 107 1.22 2.14 11.47
C ARG A 107 2.08 2.68 12.60
N GLU A 108 3.31 3.01 12.28
CA GLU A 108 4.28 3.59 13.21
C GLU A 108 4.67 4.97 12.67
N GLY A 109 4.25 6.02 13.34
CA GLY A 109 4.43 7.42 12.92
C GLY A 109 4.80 8.32 14.09
N PRO A 110 4.97 9.63 13.85
CA PRO A 110 5.16 10.59 14.92
C PRO A 110 3.98 10.56 15.88
N SER A 111 4.22 10.79 17.17
CA SER A 111 3.17 11.10 18.11
C SER A 111 2.51 12.44 17.76
N ARG A 112 1.33 12.70 18.33
CA ARG A 112 0.65 14.00 18.17
C ARG A 112 1.59 15.18 18.48
N THR A 113 2.26 15.14 19.62
CA THR A 113 3.15 16.23 20.06
C THR A 113 4.34 16.42 19.12
N GLU A 114 4.94 15.34 18.64
CA GLU A 114 6.01 15.40 17.64
C GLU A 114 5.52 16.03 16.34
N LEU A 115 4.34 15.61 15.85
CA LEU A 115 3.77 16.20 14.65
C LEU A 115 3.42 17.67 14.83
N GLU A 116 2.88 18.07 15.99
CA GLU A 116 2.62 19.48 16.33
C GLU A 116 3.90 20.33 16.31
N SER A 117 5.05 19.73 16.64
CA SER A 117 6.35 20.39 16.52
C SER A 117 6.82 20.47 15.06
N LEU A 118 6.77 19.37 14.32
CA LEU A 118 7.23 19.27 12.93
C LEU A 118 6.43 20.16 11.98
N ARG A 119 5.12 20.24 12.17
CA ARG A 119 4.22 20.99 11.27
C ARG A 119 4.46 22.50 11.23
N ARG A 120 5.23 23.07 12.15
CA ARG A 120 5.53 24.52 12.17
C ARG A 120 6.26 24.96 10.90
N ASP A 121 7.02 24.03 10.32
CA ASP A 121 7.84 24.26 9.13
C ASP A 121 7.21 23.68 7.86
N ILE A 122 5.95 23.20 7.94
CA ILE A 122 5.26 22.53 6.83
C ILE A 122 3.89 23.18 6.61
N PRO A 123 3.63 23.75 5.42
CA PRO A 123 2.35 24.41 5.11
C PRO A 123 1.13 23.49 5.26
N ILE A 124 1.20 22.25 4.76
CA ILE A 124 0.09 21.30 4.74
C ILE A 124 0.55 19.93 5.24
N VAL A 125 -0.21 19.37 6.19
CA VAL A 125 -0.01 18.00 6.69
C VAL A 125 -1.29 17.20 6.50
N ALA A 126 -1.18 16.02 5.89
CA ALA A 126 -2.29 15.11 5.74
C ALA A 126 -1.96 13.71 6.27
N ALA A 127 -2.89 13.14 7.04
CA ALA A 127 -2.83 11.77 7.54
C ALA A 127 -3.73 10.85 6.69
N ILE A 128 -3.25 9.66 6.40
CA ILE A 128 -3.97 8.66 5.59
C ILE A 128 -4.22 7.43 6.45
N ASP A 129 -5.50 7.12 6.67
CA ASP A 129 -5.96 5.92 7.37
C ASP A 129 -5.33 5.75 8.78
N ASP A 130 -5.12 6.88 9.45
CA ASP A 130 -4.48 6.94 10.77
C ASP A 130 -5.53 6.89 11.89
N GLY A 131 -5.52 5.79 12.66
CA GLY A 131 -6.37 5.62 13.85
C GLY A 131 -5.78 6.19 15.14
N SER A 132 -4.52 6.68 15.11
CA SER A 132 -3.84 7.24 16.28
C SER A 132 -4.20 8.71 16.52
N ASP A 133 -3.76 9.27 17.64
CA ASP A 133 -3.97 10.69 17.96
C ASP A 133 -3.12 11.66 17.10
N THR A 134 -2.16 11.14 16.35
CA THR A 134 -1.37 11.92 15.37
C THR A 134 -2.28 12.62 14.36
N ARG A 135 -3.36 11.95 13.93
CA ARG A 135 -4.37 12.52 13.02
C ARG A 135 -4.92 13.87 13.48
N LEU A 136 -5.01 14.10 14.80
CA LEU A 136 -5.58 15.34 15.39
C LEU A 136 -4.68 16.56 15.18
N ALA A 137 -3.40 16.36 14.87
CA ALA A 137 -2.44 17.42 14.57
C ALA A 137 -2.27 17.68 13.06
N ALA A 138 -2.86 16.90 12.20
CA ALA A 138 -2.87 17.13 10.74
C ALA A 138 -3.86 18.21 10.33
N ASP A 139 -3.78 18.72 9.10
CA ASP A 139 -4.79 19.62 8.52
C ASP A 139 -5.93 18.82 7.92
N PHE A 140 -5.62 17.68 7.31
CA PHE A 140 -6.58 16.75 6.71
C PHE A 140 -6.31 15.32 7.19
N ALA A 141 -7.37 14.52 7.27
CA ALA A 141 -7.26 13.09 7.51
C ALA A 141 -8.20 12.33 6.57
N TYR A 142 -7.66 11.45 5.77
CA TYR A 142 -8.37 10.74 4.71
C TYR A 142 -8.56 9.27 5.07
N TYR A 143 -9.78 8.78 4.93
CA TYR A 143 -10.15 7.40 5.24
C TYR A 143 -11.01 6.80 4.14
N PRO A 144 -10.81 5.51 3.83
CA PRO A 144 -11.79 4.74 3.08
C PRO A 144 -13.11 4.65 3.87
N PRO A 145 -14.22 4.16 3.27
CA PRO A 145 -15.55 4.15 3.90
C PRO A 145 -15.67 3.08 5.00
N VAL A 146 -14.75 3.07 5.97
CA VAL A 146 -14.78 2.14 7.10
C VAL A 146 -15.62 2.68 8.25
N PRO A 147 -16.50 1.87 8.87
CA PRO A 147 -17.31 2.31 10.00
C PRO A 147 -16.48 2.85 11.16
N GLN A 148 -15.31 2.27 11.42
CA GLN A 148 -14.40 2.66 12.50
C GLN A 148 -13.92 4.12 12.38
N ALA A 149 -13.67 4.61 11.15
CA ALA A 149 -13.25 6.00 10.95
C ALA A 149 -14.32 7.02 11.42
N ARG A 150 -15.60 6.63 11.36
CA ARG A 150 -16.73 7.47 11.80
C ARG A 150 -16.86 7.53 13.33
N THR A 151 -16.29 6.58 14.05
CA THR A 151 -16.33 6.50 15.52
C THR A 151 -15.07 7.06 16.18
N LEU A 152 -14.10 7.54 15.41
CA LEU A 152 -12.93 8.22 15.94
C LEU A 152 -13.33 9.51 16.67
N ASP A 153 -12.69 9.76 17.81
CA ASP A 153 -12.85 11.01 18.54
C ASP A 153 -12.04 12.12 17.86
N TRP A 154 -12.74 13.19 17.48
CA TRP A 154 -12.18 14.39 16.85
C TRP A 154 -12.20 15.59 17.79
N THR A 155 -12.48 15.40 19.08
CA THR A 155 -12.52 16.47 20.06
C THR A 155 -11.18 17.20 20.14
N GLY A 156 -11.22 18.52 20.00
CA GLY A 156 -10.03 19.38 20.03
C GLY A 156 -9.11 19.24 18.80
N ALA A 157 -9.56 18.55 17.74
CA ALA A 157 -8.83 18.53 16.47
C ALA A 157 -9.09 19.82 15.67
N ARG A 158 -8.06 20.27 14.96
CA ARG A 158 -8.23 21.25 13.87
C ARG A 158 -8.40 20.56 12.51
N THR A 159 -8.20 19.26 12.49
CA THR A 159 -8.19 18.39 11.32
C THR A 159 -9.55 18.33 10.65
N VAL A 160 -9.58 18.37 9.33
CA VAL A 160 -10.78 18.13 8.52
C VAL A 160 -10.79 16.65 8.11
N PRO A 161 -11.66 15.81 8.70
CA PRO A 161 -11.79 14.41 8.30
C PRO A 161 -12.50 14.29 6.94
N ARG A 162 -12.00 13.39 6.11
CA ARG A 162 -12.52 13.02 4.80
C ARG A 162 -12.72 11.50 4.77
N ILE A 163 -13.97 11.05 4.84
CA ILE A 163 -14.31 9.61 4.97
C ILE A 163 -15.29 9.25 3.87
N GLY A 164 -14.89 8.33 2.99
CA GLY A 164 -15.74 7.89 1.89
C GLY A 164 -14.98 7.19 0.77
N TRP A 165 -15.73 6.69 -0.20
CA TRP A 165 -15.18 6.04 -1.38
C TRP A 165 -14.33 7.02 -2.22
N GLU A 166 -14.75 8.26 -2.30
CA GLU A 166 -14.07 9.34 -3.01
C GLU A 166 -12.69 9.68 -2.44
N TRP A 167 -12.40 9.22 -1.23
CA TRP A 167 -11.12 9.41 -0.53
C TRP A 167 -10.29 8.14 -0.44
N SER A 168 -10.77 7.05 -1.07
CA SER A 168 -10.03 5.79 -1.10
C SER A 168 -8.89 5.86 -2.11
N LEU A 169 -7.67 5.67 -1.63
CA LEU A 169 -6.49 5.62 -2.49
C LEU A 169 -6.34 4.20 -3.06
N LEU A 170 -6.71 4.04 -4.32
CA LEU A 170 -6.56 2.79 -5.04
C LEU A 170 -5.29 2.83 -5.90
N GLY A 171 -4.50 1.76 -5.83
CA GLY A 171 -3.29 1.60 -6.64
C GLY A 171 -3.56 1.24 -8.11
N LEU A 172 -4.82 1.18 -8.50
CA LEU A 172 -5.30 0.70 -9.80
C LEU A 172 -6.16 1.76 -10.47
N ASN A 173 -6.15 1.75 -11.80
CA ASN A 173 -7.19 2.41 -12.59
C ASN A 173 -8.30 1.38 -12.82
N PRO A 174 -9.46 1.49 -12.14
CA PRO A 174 -10.54 0.56 -12.36
C PRO A 174 -11.08 0.76 -13.78
N HIS A 175 -10.93 -0.25 -14.62
CA HIS A 175 -11.68 -0.34 -15.85
C HIS A 175 -13.02 -0.97 -15.48
N LEU A 176 -14.10 -0.22 -15.61
CA LEU A 176 -15.45 -0.76 -15.39
C LEU A 176 -15.64 -1.97 -16.30
N THR A 177 -15.65 -3.15 -15.72
CA THR A 177 -16.01 -4.37 -16.43
C THR A 177 -17.54 -4.39 -16.54
N PRO A 178 -18.12 -4.56 -17.73
CA PRO A 178 -19.58 -4.68 -17.84
C PRO A 178 -20.06 -5.84 -16.97
N ILE A 179 -21.13 -5.62 -16.21
CA ILE A 179 -21.81 -6.69 -15.49
C ILE A 179 -22.26 -7.72 -16.51
N HIS A 180 -21.81 -8.96 -16.36
CA HIS A 180 -22.18 -10.08 -17.21
C HIS A 180 -22.92 -11.14 -16.38
N ALA A 181 -23.63 -12.03 -17.08
CA ALA A 181 -24.29 -13.14 -16.41
C ALA A 181 -23.24 -14.08 -15.81
N MET A 182 -23.50 -14.55 -14.59
CA MET A 182 -22.61 -15.51 -13.90
C MET A 182 -22.42 -16.75 -14.79
N PRO A 183 -21.18 -17.11 -15.14
CA PRO A 183 -20.94 -18.30 -15.94
C PRO A 183 -21.24 -19.59 -15.18
N ALA A 184 -21.43 -20.71 -15.89
CA ALA A 184 -21.70 -22.00 -15.28
C ALA A 184 -20.60 -22.47 -14.32
N ARG A 185 -19.35 -22.05 -14.57
CA ARG A 185 -18.21 -22.26 -13.67
C ARG A 185 -17.50 -20.93 -13.44
N PRO A 186 -17.91 -20.18 -12.41
CA PRO A 186 -17.34 -18.86 -12.12
C PRO A 186 -15.88 -18.92 -11.67
N THR A 187 -15.16 -17.83 -11.91
CA THR A 187 -13.80 -17.64 -11.39
C THR A 187 -13.87 -17.06 -9.98
N LEU A 188 -13.36 -17.81 -9.00
CA LEU A 188 -13.16 -17.37 -7.63
C LEU A 188 -11.70 -16.97 -7.43
N LEU A 189 -11.45 -15.68 -7.24
CA LEU A 189 -10.12 -15.16 -6.88
C LEU A 189 -9.93 -15.21 -5.37
N VAL A 190 -8.81 -15.73 -4.93
CA VAL A 190 -8.39 -15.75 -3.51
C VAL A 190 -7.18 -14.84 -3.35
N ALA A 191 -7.32 -13.73 -2.62
CA ALA A 191 -6.29 -12.72 -2.46
C ALA A 191 -6.16 -12.29 -0.98
N MET A 192 -5.20 -12.86 -0.26
CA MET A 192 -5.01 -12.65 1.19
C MET A 192 -4.01 -11.53 1.51
N GLY A 193 -3.76 -10.62 0.54
CA GLY A 193 -2.83 -9.50 0.68
C GLY A 193 -1.40 -9.82 0.29
N GLY A 194 -0.54 -8.80 0.32
CA GLY A 194 0.82 -8.89 -0.21
C GLY A 194 1.79 -9.77 0.57
N SER A 195 1.58 -9.98 1.87
CA SER A 195 2.49 -10.75 2.74
C SER A 195 1.85 -11.93 3.45
N ASP A 196 0.52 -12.00 3.51
CA ASP A 196 -0.27 -13.06 4.16
C ASP A 196 0.36 -13.58 5.50
N PRO A 197 0.57 -12.74 6.49
CA PRO A 197 1.31 -13.11 7.70
C PRO A 197 0.60 -14.19 8.54
N MET A 198 -0.69 -14.42 8.29
CA MET A 198 -1.49 -15.42 9.00
C MET A 198 -1.66 -16.74 8.23
N GLY A 199 -1.04 -16.87 7.04
CA GLY A 199 -1.15 -18.07 6.20
C GLY A 199 -2.58 -18.38 5.74
N LEU A 200 -3.39 -17.35 5.51
CA LEU A 200 -4.80 -17.51 5.13
C LEU A 200 -4.95 -18.10 3.74
N THR A 201 -3.98 -17.90 2.84
CA THR A 201 -3.99 -18.46 1.48
C THR A 201 -4.10 -19.99 1.50
N LEU A 202 -3.23 -20.67 2.25
CA LEU A 202 -3.27 -22.13 2.36
C LEU A 202 -4.49 -22.64 3.12
N ARG A 203 -4.93 -21.92 4.13
CA ARG A 203 -6.16 -22.28 4.87
C ARG A 203 -7.39 -22.16 3.98
N ALA A 204 -7.48 -21.11 3.17
CA ALA A 204 -8.53 -20.95 2.18
C ALA A 204 -8.48 -22.07 1.14
N ALA A 205 -7.29 -22.41 0.64
CA ALA A 205 -7.12 -23.49 -0.33
C ALA A 205 -7.65 -24.82 0.18
N GLN A 206 -7.33 -25.18 1.42
CA GLN A 206 -7.85 -26.40 2.05
C GLN A 206 -9.38 -26.38 2.19
N ALA A 207 -9.94 -25.25 2.62
CA ALA A 207 -11.40 -25.09 2.78
C ALA A 207 -12.15 -25.12 1.45
N LEU A 208 -11.54 -24.68 0.36
CA LEU A 208 -12.14 -24.60 -0.97
C LEU A 208 -12.02 -25.89 -1.77
N MET A 209 -11.25 -26.90 -1.32
CA MET A 209 -11.08 -28.17 -2.04
C MET A 209 -12.39 -28.83 -2.50
N PRO A 210 -13.48 -28.85 -1.71
CA PRO A 210 -14.75 -29.46 -2.14
C PRO A 210 -15.45 -28.66 -3.25
N LEU A 211 -15.06 -27.41 -3.49
CA LEU A 211 -15.71 -26.47 -4.41
C LEU A 211 -15.02 -26.37 -5.77
N ASP A 212 -13.95 -27.13 -6.02
CA ASP A 212 -13.14 -27.04 -7.25
C ASP A 212 -13.92 -27.41 -8.52
N ALA A 213 -14.95 -28.28 -8.41
CA ALA A 213 -15.85 -28.58 -9.51
C ALA A 213 -16.82 -27.43 -9.84
N THR A 214 -17.14 -26.60 -8.84
CA THR A 214 -18.08 -25.48 -8.98
C THR A 214 -17.39 -24.22 -9.50
N PHE A 215 -16.16 -23.96 -9.05
CA PHE A 215 -15.41 -22.76 -9.35
C PHE A 215 -14.10 -23.07 -10.08
N ARG A 216 -13.67 -22.12 -10.93
CA ARG A 216 -12.26 -21.99 -11.29
C ARG A 216 -11.61 -21.20 -10.16
N ILE A 217 -10.70 -21.80 -9.40
CA ILE A 217 -10.11 -21.17 -8.21
C ILE A 217 -8.70 -20.70 -8.53
N ARG A 218 -8.48 -19.37 -8.37
CA ARG A 218 -7.22 -18.70 -8.66
C ARG A 218 -6.69 -18.02 -7.39
N PHE A 219 -5.43 -18.27 -7.05
CA PHE A 219 -4.78 -17.71 -5.87
C PHE A 219 -3.74 -16.66 -6.26
N VAL A 220 -3.84 -15.49 -5.65
CA VAL A 220 -2.81 -14.44 -5.75
C VAL A 220 -1.72 -14.72 -4.72
N ILE A 221 -0.50 -14.89 -5.21
CA ILE A 221 0.70 -15.04 -4.38
C ILE A 221 1.38 -13.67 -4.29
N GLY A 222 1.28 -13.05 -3.12
CA GLY A 222 1.82 -11.71 -2.89
C GLY A 222 3.36 -11.70 -2.90
N ALA A 223 3.94 -10.65 -3.47
CA ALA A 223 5.39 -10.50 -3.59
C ALA A 223 6.14 -10.44 -2.24
N GLY A 224 5.46 -10.06 -1.16
CA GLY A 224 6.00 -10.03 0.21
C GLY A 224 5.70 -11.28 1.03
N MET A 225 5.13 -12.32 0.42
CA MET A 225 4.82 -13.57 1.11
C MET A 225 6.11 -14.34 1.40
N VAL A 226 6.29 -14.75 2.64
CA VAL A 226 7.43 -15.61 3.03
C VAL A 226 7.27 -16.94 2.31
N ASP A 227 8.36 -17.43 1.69
CA ASP A 227 8.37 -18.68 0.92
C ASP A 227 7.29 -18.77 -0.17
N ALA A 228 7.04 -17.67 -0.91
CA ALA A 228 6.01 -17.59 -1.95
C ALA A 228 6.03 -18.80 -2.91
N ALA A 229 7.20 -19.20 -3.39
CA ALA A 229 7.36 -20.38 -4.27
C ALA A 229 6.93 -21.69 -3.59
N LYS A 230 7.16 -21.83 -2.29
CA LYS A 230 6.73 -23.01 -1.53
C LYS A 230 5.21 -23.01 -1.35
N VAL A 231 4.61 -21.84 -1.11
CA VAL A 231 3.15 -21.70 -1.04
C VAL A 231 2.51 -22.06 -2.37
N ALA A 232 3.03 -21.55 -3.49
CA ALA A 232 2.55 -21.89 -4.84
C ALA A 232 2.65 -23.40 -5.11
N ALA A 233 3.79 -24.02 -4.80
CA ALA A 233 3.96 -25.47 -4.95
C ALA A 233 2.97 -26.28 -4.08
N GLN A 234 2.69 -25.83 -2.87
CA GLN A 234 1.71 -26.47 -1.99
C GLN A 234 0.29 -26.35 -2.54
N LEU A 235 -0.09 -25.22 -3.12
CA LEU A 235 -1.41 -25.03 -3.75
C LEU A 235 -1.62 -26.03 -4.89
N VAL A 236 -0.66 -26.16 -5.80
CA VAL A 236 -0.69 -27.12 -6.89
C VAL A 236 -0.72 -28.58 -6.37
N SER A 237 0.01 -28.85 -5.29
CA SER A 237 0.01 -30.18 -4.66
C SER A 237 -1.31 -30.53 -3.97
N LEU A 238 -2.05 -29.52 -3.46
CA LEU A 238 -3.38 -29.73 -2.90
C LEU A 238 -4.42 -30.07 -3.97
N LYS A 239 -4.39 -29.35 -5.09
CA LYS A 239 -5.25 -29.52 -6.24
C LYS A 239 -4.55 -29.08 -7.51
N ASP A 240 -4.44 -29.96 -8.49
CA ASP A 240 -3.87 -29.67 -9.81
C ASP A 240 -4.70 -28.67 -10.64
N THR A 241 -5.97 -28.46 -10.26
CA THR A 241 -6.87 -27.50 -10.88
C THR A 241 -6.73 -26.06 -10.32
N TYR A 242 -5.93 -25.88 -9.26
CA TYR A 242 -5.69 -24.54 -8.71
C TYR A 242 -4.73 -23.76 -9.59
N GLU A 243 -5.13 -22.52 -9.92
CA GLU A 243 -4.31 -21.57 -10.66
C GLU A 243 -3.61 -20.62 -9.68
N THR A 244 -2.39 -20.19 -9.99
CA THR A 244 -1.64 -19.20 -9.21
C THR A 244 -1.29 -17.99 -10.07
N VAL A 245 -1.36 -16.80 -9.47
CA VAL A 245 -0.91 -15.53 -10.03
C VAL A 245 0.22 -15.03 -9.16
N GLU A 246 1.43 -15.02 -9.70
CA GLU A 246 2.64 -14.66 -8.97
C GLU A 246 3.25 -13.37 -9.54
N GLY A 247 3.83 -12.54 -8.66
CA GLY A 247 4.63 -11.38 -9.06
C GLY A 247 3.89 -10.29 -9.82
N ALA A 248 2.56 -10.29 -9.82
CA ALA A 248 1.78 -9.25 -10.45
C ALA A 248 1.95 -7.92 -9.69
N ASP A 249 2.54 -6.92 -10.35
CA ASP A 249 2.61 -5.56 -9.83
C ASP A 249 1.24 -4.87 -9.92
N ASP A 250 0.44 -5.23 -10.94
CA ASP A 250 -0.92 -4.76 -11.19
C ASP A 250 -1.88 -5.96 -11.27
N LEU A 251 -2.89 -5.97 -10.41
CA LEU A 251 -3.93 -7.01 -10.36
C LEU A 251 -5.22 -6.64 -11.11
N ALA A 252 -5.24 -5.50 -11.82
CA ALA A 252 -6.44 -5.03 -12.51
C ALA A 252 -7.00 -6.06 -13.50
N VAL A 253 -6.13 -6.74 -14.25
CA VAL A 253 -6.53 -7.79 -15.21
C VAL A 253 -7.17 -8.98 -14.48
N GLU A 254 -6.61 -9.36 -13.34
CA GLU A 254 -7.12 -10.46 -12.52
C GLU A 254 -8.47 -10.10 -11.93
N TYR A 255 -8.62 -8.89 -11.41
CA TYR A 255 -9.89 -8.40 -10.85
C TYR A 255 -10.97 -8.32 -11.92
N ALA A 256 -10.65 -7.78 -13.11
CA ALA A 256 -11.57 -7.67 -14.23
C ALA A 256 -12.05 -9.04 -14.77
N SER A 257 -11.30 -10.11 -14.57
CA SER A 257 -11.64 -11.48 -14.98
C SER A 257 -12.21 -12.34 -13.86
N THR A 258 -12.59 -11.73 -12.74
CA THR A 258 -13.07 -12.41 -11.54
C THR A 258 -14.57 -12.24 -11.39
N ASP A 259 -15.28 -13.33 -11.13
CA ASP A 259 -16.72 -13.30 -10.85
C ASP A 259 -17.02 -13.19 -9.35
N LEU A 260 -16.18 -13.80 -8.52
CA LEU A 260 -16.26 -13.77 -7.05
C LEU A 260 -14.87 -13.61 -6.46
N ALA A 261 -14.76 -12.95 -5.30
CA ALA A 261 -13.49 -12.81 -4.61
C ALA A 261 -13.59 -13.19 -3.13
N LEU A 262 -12.58 -13.90 -2.65
CA LEU A 262 -12.32 -14.13 -1.24
C LEU A 262 -11.02 -13.40 -0.87
N CYS A 263 -11.10 -12.34 -0.05
CA CYS A 263 -9.94 -11.55 0.29
C CYS A 263 -9.84 -11.27 1.79
N ALA A 264 -8.61 -11.03 2.26
CA ALA A 264 -8.40 -10.41 3.54
C ALA A 264 -8.81 -8.93 3.47
N PHE A 265 -9.35 -8.40 4.58
CA PHE A 265 -9.74 -7.01 4.64
C PHE A 265 -8.51 -6.09 4.62
N GLY A 266 -8.46 -5.17 3.67
CA GLY A 266 -7.37 -4.24 3.42
C GLY A 266 -7.55 -3.54 2.07
N VAL A 267 -6.48 -2.97 1.51
CA VAL A 267 -6.51 -2.27 0.21
C VAL A 267 -7.12 -3.14 -0.90
N THR A 268 -6.79 -4.43 -0.92
CA THR A 268 -7.34 -5.40 -1.88
C THR A 268 -8.87 -5.45 -1.90
N ALA A 269 -9.53 -5.32 -0.73
CA ALA A 269 -10.99 -5.32 -0.66
C ALA A 269 -11.60 -4.08 -1.34
N TYR A 270 -10.95 -2.93 -1.20
CA TYR A 270 -11.40 -1.70 -1.87
C TYR A 270 -11.09 -1.70 -3.37
N GLU A 271 -9.95 -2.28 -3.75
CA GLU A 271 -9.60 -2.47 -5.16
C GLU A 271 -10.64 -3.35 -5.85
N LEU A 272 -10.97 -4.51 -5.26
CA LEU A 272 -12.00 -5.42 -5.79
C LEU A 272 -13.38 -4.78 -5.85
N ALA A 273 -13.75 -3.93 -4.90
CA ALA A 273 -15.03 -3.25 -4.90
C ALA A 273 -15.15 -2.14 -5.98
N ALA A 274 -14.03 -1.77 -6.61
CA ALA A 274 -13.99 -0.80 -7.71
C ALA A 274 -14.13 -1.45 -9.10
N PHE A 275 -14.15 -2.79 -9.19
CA PHE A 275 -14.33 -3.59 -10.39
C PHE A 275 -15.71 -4.22 -10.40
#